data_ed2129c25111daca3a3b30ffbcfa0cee
#
_entry.id   ed2129c25111daca3a3b30ffbcfa0cee
#
_cell.length_a   1.000
_cell.length_b   1.000
_cell.length_c   1.000
_cell.angle_alpha   90.00
_cell.angle_beta   90.00
_cell.angle_gamma   90.00
#
_symmetry.space_group_name_H-M   'P 1'
#
loop_
_entity.id
_entity.type
_entity.pdbx_description
1 polymer ?
#
loop_
_entity_poly.entity_id
_entity_poly.type
_entity_poly.pdbx_seq_one_letter_code
_entity_poly.pdbx_strand_id
1 'polypeptide(L)'
;MSLVLCSLSNDLPWKLCDLKMVHVFRSEGNQYSKPTTLGYYRAPDDWEFPLDMVESFQSFIKYNNRTAGNGMHIFHYIMQLERPLSVLAHVDFCTSRGTLSRLMCHDDFTLLATRYRNCIYMKTLSSSKYPVKESSCLFKLRQYLYVDEPGDVPNVNTCVDLNKQNIGTFTAKLGKFRLLYTAEVFGVQNTEPLGDLGDPEVLKKCRLSAVRLYPHFAPHWRRNYRMKRWLISAYLAGIEEMPFAPTKGGMVLKPISVLNVRSAIKEQSWSLSESCQTLHMLLTEITKAMVNIDCPHTTFIFNLRANLVTYKRVYGKSEKSFLVDRYVKFLSGLE
;
A
#
# COMPACT_ATOMS: atom_id res chain seq x y z
N MET A 1 13.01 -24.02 -10.10
CA MET A 1 11.88 -24.28 -11.02
C MET A 1 11.50 -22.96 -11.67
N SER A 2 11.33 -22.90 -12.96
CA SER A 2 11.00 -21.68 -13.72
C SER A 2 9.59 -21.79 -14.28
N LEU A 3 8.84 -20.69 -14.22
CA LEU A 3 7.51 -20.57 -14.78
C LEU A 3 7.53 -19.52 -15.88
N VAL A 4 7.00 -19.85 -17.05
CA VAL A 4 6.82 -18.91 -18.16
C VAL A 4 5.38 -18.42 -18.14
N LEU A 5 5.20 -17.10 -18.11
CA LEU A 5 3.87 -16.50 -18.17
C LEU A 5 3.35 -16.55 -19.61
N CYS A 6 2.38 -17.42 -19.88
CA CYS A 6 1.66 -17.44 -21.15
C CYS A 6 0.47 -16.47 -21.11
N SER A 7 0.30 -15.68 -22.15
CA SER A 7 -0.86 -14.81 -22.32
C SER A 7 -2.14 -15.64 -22.49
N LEU A 8 -3.13 -15.42 -21.62
CA LEU A 8 -4.48 -15.96 -21.81
C LEU A 8 -5.32 -14.90 -22.53
N SER A 9 -5.87 -15.24 -23.67
CA SER A 9 -6.90 -14.45 -24.35
C SER A 9 -8.22 -14.66 -23.62
N ASN A 10 -8.69 -13.65 -22.90
CA ASN A 10 -10.05 -13.61 -22.39
C ASN A 10 -10.68 -12.29 -22.79
N ASP A 11 -11.84 -12.35 -23.42
CA ASP A 11 -12.55 -11.19 -24.00
C ASP A 11 -13.12 -10.19 -22.99
N LEU A 12 -13.07 -10.48 -21.69
CA LEU A 12 -13.58 -9.58 -20.66
C LEU A 12 -12.44 -8.81 -19.97
N PRO A 13 -12.60 -7.49 -19.77
CA PRO A 13 -11.59 -6.69 -19.12
C PRO A 13 -11.39 -7.09 -17.66
N TRP A 14 -10.17 -7.44 -17.30
CA TRP A 14 -9.80 -7.77 -15.93
C TRP A 14 -9.86 -6.55 -15.01
N LYS A 15 -10.52 -6.66 -13.87
CA LYS A 15 -10.62 -5.59 -12.87
C LYS A 15 -10.75 -6.17 -11.47
N LEU A 16 -10.40 -5.35 -10.47
CA LEU A 16 -10.77 -5.63 -9.09
C LEU A 16 -12.27 -5.38 -8.89
N CYS A 17 -12.91 -6.28 -8.16
CA CYS A 17 -14.31 -6.16 -7.73
C CYS A 17 -14.36 -6.10 -6.19
N ASP A 18 -15.47 -5.62 -5.64
CA ASP A 18 -15.76 -5.58 -4.20
C ASP A 18 -14.64 -4.90 -3.38
N LEU A 19 -13.95 -3.92 -3.99
CA LEU A 19 -12.92 -3.16 -3.30
C LEU A 19 -13.55 -2.30 -2.21
N LYS A 20 -13.13 -2.50 -0.97
CA LYS A 20 -13.57 -1.70 0.17
C LYS A 20 -12.51 -1.64 1.27
N MET A 21 -12.46 -0.52 1.96
CA MET A 21 -11.74 -0.39 3.23
C MET A 21 -12.63 -0.94 4.35
N VAL A 22 -12.12 -1.92 5.09
CA VAL A 22 -12.88 -2.63 6.15
C VAL A 22 -12.43 -2.26 7.55
N HIS A 23 -11.26 -1.64 7.68
CA HIS A 23 -10.72 -1.20 8.96
C HIS A 23 -9.64 -0.15 8.75
N VAL A 24 -9.42 0.70 9.74
CA VAL A 24 -8.30 1.63 9.78
C VAL A 24 -7.74 1.72 11.20
N PHE A 25 -6.43 1.81 11.32
CA PHE A 25 -5.73 2.01 12.58
C PHE A 25 -4.54 2.95 12.41
N ARG A 26 -4.16 3.62 13.47
CA ARG A 26 -2.94 4.41 13.53
C ARG A 26 -1.79 3.53 13.99
N SER A 27 -0.69 3.57 13.24
CA SER A 27 0.56 2.93 13.59
C SER A 27 1.58 3.98 14.03
N GLU A 28 2.14 3.80 15.22
CA GLU A 28 3.26 4.60 15.75
C GLU A 28 4.40 3.65 16.12
N GLY A 29 5.24 3.36 15.14
CA GLY A 29 6.26 2.31 15.27
C GLY A 29 5.62 0.93 15.43
N ASN A 30 5.72 0.33 16.64
CA ASN A 30 5.12 -0.97 16.98
C ASN A 30 3.81 -0.87 17.76
N GLN A 31 3.37 0.34 18.05
CA GLN A 31 2.11 0.58 18.74
C GLN A 31 1.01 0.83 17.72
N TYR A 32 -0.20 0.40 18.05
CA TYR A 32 -1.37 0.54 17.21
C TYR A 32 -2.52 1.08 18.06
N SER A 33 -3.23 2.04 17.52
CA SER A 33 -4.38 2.66 18.17
C SER A 33 -5.49 2.95 17.14
N LYS A 34 -6.68 3.24 17.61
CA LYS A 34 -7.74 3.79 16.76
C LYS A 34 -7.35 5.21 16.36
N PRO A 35 -7.41 5.59 15.08
CA PRO A 35 -7.12 6.96 14.67
C PRO A 35 -8.26 7.88 15.12
N THR A 36 -7.92 9.08 15.54
CA THR A 36 -8.89 10.13 15.85
C THR A 36 -9.40 10.78 14.58
N THR A 37 -8.52 10.95 13.59
CA THR A 37 -8.82 11.51 12.27
C THR A 37 -7.98 10.84 11.19
N LEU A 38 -8.45 10.88 9.93
CA LEU A 38 -7.66 10.49 8.75
C LEU A 38 -6.91 11.67 8.13
N GLY A 39 -7.18 12.88 8.59
CA GLY A 39 -6.71 14.11 7.96
C GLY A 39 -7.56 14.49 6.73
N TYR A 40 -7.98 15.74 6.68
CA TYR A 40 -8.81 16.30 5.60
C TYR A 40 -7.94 17.08 4.62
N TYR A 41 -8.06 16.78 3.34
CA TYR A 41 -7.32 17.51 2.31
C TYR A 41 -7.77 18.97 2.24
N ARG A 42 -6.80 19.87 2.29
CA ARG A 42 -6.93 21.29 2.06
C ARG A 42 -6.01 21.71 0.93
N ALA A 43 -6.54 22.38 -0.07
CA ALA A 43 -5.71 23.05 -1.08
C ALA A 43 -5.05 24.28 -0.46
N PRO A 44 -3.72 24.48 -0.61
CA PRO A 44 -3.05 25.70 -0.14
C PRO A 44 -3.53 26.92 -0.90
N ASP A 45 -3.59 28.04 -0.21
CA ASP A 45 -3.85 29.34 -0.84
C ASP A 45 -2.64 29.82 -1.65
N ASP A 46 -2.86 30.73 -2.59
CA ASP A 46 -1.82 31.26 -3.49
C ASP A 46 -0.64 31.90 -2.78
N TRP A 47 -0.91 32.56 -1.65
CA TRP A 47 0.11 33.23 -0.85
C TRP A 47 1.01 32.29 -0.04
N GLU A 48 0.59 31.03 0.14
CA GLU A 48 1.38 30.02 0.86
C GLU A 48 2.55 29.48 0.01
N PHE A 49 2.54 29.68 -1.30
CA PHE A 49 3.58 29.19 -2.20
C PHE A 49 4.79 30.12 -2.28
N PRO A 50 5.99 29.55 -2.51
CA PRO A 50 6.30 28.12 -2.65
C PRO A 50 6.34 27.41 -1.29
N LEU A 51 5.89 26.12 -1.23
CA LEU A 51 5.96 25.33 0.00
C LEU A 51 7.35 24.70 0.15
N ASP A 52 7.99 24.89 1.30
CA ASP A 52 9.32 24.33 1.57
C ASP A 52 9.23 22.90 2.14
N MET A 53 9.71 21.92 1.35
CA MET A 53 9.70 20.49 1.73
C MET A 53 10.93 20.08 2.54
N VAL A 54 11.92 20.95 2.67
CA VAL A 54 13.18 20.64 3.38
C VAL A 54 13.34 21.46 4.65
N GLU A 55 12.44 22.40 4.89
CA GLU A 55 12.40 23.14 6.15
C GLU A 55 12.36 22.17 7.34
N SER A 56 13.20 22.44 8.32
CA SER A 56 13.30 21.62 9.54
C SER A 56 13.62 20.13 9.32
N PHE A 57 14.22 19.77 8.16
CA PHE A 57 14.56 18.37 7.84
C PHE A 57 15.43 17.72 8.91
N GLN A 58 16.29 18.48 9.58
CA GLN A 58 17.18 17.94 10.63
C GLN A 58 16.42 17.48 11.88
N SER A 59 15.28 18.07 12.15
CA SER A 59 14.41 17.72 13.29
C SER A 59 13.43 16.56 13.01
N PHE A 60 13.40 16.01 11.79
CA PHE A 60 12.50 14.91 11.45
C PHE A 60 12.81 13.65 12.26
N ILE A 61 11.77 13.05 12.83
CA ILE A 61 11.87 11.76 13.49
C ILE A 61 11.91 10.66 12.42
N LYS A 62 13.09 10.07 12.22
CA LYS A 62 13.33 9.06 11.20
C LYS A 62 12.66 7.74 11.55
N TYR A 63 12.39 6.93 10.52
CA TYR A 63 11.95 5.56 10.74
C TYR A 63 12.87 4.81 11.70
N ASN A 64 12.27 4.19 12.71
CA ASN A 64 12.97 3.20 13.50
C ASN A 64 13.12 1.92 12.66
N ASN A 65 14.33 1.66 12.15
CA ASN A 65 14.64 0.51 11.28
C ASN A 65 14.24 -0.86 11.88
N ARG A 66 14.09 -0.96 13.20
CA ARG A 66 13.65 -2.19 13.87
C ARG A 66 12.16 -2.48 13.63
N THR A 67 11.37 -1.46 13.35
CA THR A 67 9.92 -1.56 13.16
C THR A 67 9.53 -1.66 11.69
N ALA A 68 10.20 -0.93 10.81
CA ALA A 68 9.90 -0.90 9.37
C ALA A 68 10.18 -2.24 8.65
N GLY A 69 11.06 -3.09 9.20
CA GLY A 69 11.46 -4.36 8.56
C GLY A 69 10.46 -5.50 8.70
N ASN A 70 9.66 -5.51 9.76
CA ASN A 70 8.72 -6.62 10.07
C ASN A 70 7.26 -6.25 9.83
N GLY A 71 6.97 -5.04 9.33
CA GLY A 71 5.66 -4.43 9.31
C GLY A 71 4.68 -5.05 8.33
N MET A 72 4.23 -6.26 8.59
CA MET A 72 2.96 -6.69 8.03
C MET A 72 1.86 -6.27 9.00
N HIS A 73 1.40 -5.04 8.85
CA HIS A 73 0.26 -4.50 9.58
C HIS A 73 -0.99 -5.38 9.53
N ILE A 74 -1.05 -6.25 8.52
CA ILE A 74 -2.13 -7.22 8.36
C ILE A 74 -2.22 -8.20 9.54
N PHE A 75 -1.10 -8.57 10.17
CA PHE A 75 -1.12 -9.45 11.34
C PHE A 75 -1.81 -8.79 12.53
N HIS A 76 -1.54 -7.48 12.72
CA HIS A 76 -2.19 -6.72 13.78
C HIS A 76 -3.72 -6.72 13.58
N TYR A 77 -4.19 -6.42 12.37
CA TYR A 77 -5.62 -6.46 12.05
C TYR A 77 -6.23 -7.82 12.36
N ILE A 78 -5.61 -8.92 11.87
CA ILE A 78 -6.16 -10.27 12.05
C ILE A 78 -6.22 -10.66 13.53
N MET A 79 -5.20 -10.27 14.33
CA MET A 79 -5.18 -10.55 15.77
C MET A 79 -6.22 -9.77 16.58
N GLN A 80 -6.83 -8.73 16.03
CA GLN A 80 -7.92 -7.97 16.66
C GLN A 80 -9.32 -8.47 16.30
N LEU A 81 -9.43 -9.38 15.34
CA LEU A 81 -10.72 -9.93 14.94
C LEU A 81 -11.28 -10.86 16.03
N GLU A 82 -12.58 -10.80 16.26
CA GLU A 82 -13.27 -11.74 17.14
C GLU A 82 -13.23 -13.18 16.60
N ARG A 83 -13.31 -13.32 15.26
CA ARG A 83 -13.33 -14.62 14.56
C ARG A 83 -12.30 -14.67 13.43
N PRO A 84 -11.00 -14.65 13.76
CA PRO A 84 -9.95 -14.54 12.73
C PRO A 84 -9.90 -15.70 11.76
N LEU A 85 -10.14 -16.94 12.22
CA LEU A 85 -10.15 -18.14 11.35
C LEU A 85 -11.33 -18.10 10.36
N SER A 86 -12.50 -17.60 10.77
CA SER A 86 -13.64 -17.41 9.87
C SER A 86 -13.33 -16.41 8.76
N VAL A 87 -12.64 -15.31 9.08
CA VAL A 87 -12.22 -14.34 8.07
C VAL A 87 -11.18 -14.94 7.14
N LEU A 88 -10.16 -15.63 7.68
CA LEU A 88 -9.09 -16.25 6.89
C LEU A 88 -9.60 -17.37 5.97
N ALA A 89 -10.63 -18.13 6.36
CA ALA A 89 -11.27 -19.12 5.50
C ALA A 89 -11.85 -18.52 4.21
N HIS A 90 -12.09 -17.21 4.20
CA HIS A 90 -12.60 -16.46 3.05
C HIS A 90 -11.55 -15.56 2.40
N VAL A 91 -10.26 -15.78 2.64
CA VAL A 91 -9.16 -14.99 2.08
C VAL A 91 -8.12 -15.94 1.48
N ASP A 92 -7.80 -15.71 0.21
CA ASP A 92 -6.78 -16.50 -0.47
C ASP A 92 -5.37 -15.89 -0.30
N PHE A 93 -5.28 -14.55 -0.25
CA PHE A 93 -4.01 -13.84 -0.13
C PHE A 93 -4.05 -12.70 0.90
N CYS A 94 -3.06 -12.70 1.79
CA CYS A 94 -2.78 -11.62 2.74
C CYS A 94 -1.48 -10.91 2.37
N THR A 95 -1.51 -9.57 2.20
CA THR A 95 -0.31 -8.83 1.79
C THR A 95 -0.39 -7.33 2.07
N SER A 96 0.45 -6.53 1.43
CA SER A 96 0.39 -5.07 1.39
C SER A 96 0.04 -4.56 -0.02
N ARG A 97 -0.59 -3.38 -0.11
CA ARG A 97 -0.81 -2.69 -1.38
C ARG A 97 0.48 -2.54 -2.19
N GLY A 98 1.60 -2.26 -1.51
CA GLY A 98 2.89 -2.12 -2.16
C GLY A 98 3.34 -3.38 -2.88
N THR A 99 3.09 -4.56 -2.33
CA THR A 99 3.36 -5.85 -2.97
C THR A 99 2.47 -6.04 -4.20
N LEU A 100 1.16 -5.82 -4.09
CA LEU A 100 0.22 -5.93 -5.22
C LEU A 100 0.58 -4.95 -6.35
N SER A 101 0.90 -3.71 -6.00
CA SER A 101 1.31 -2.69 -6.99
C SER A 101 2.57 -3.10 -7.76
N ARG A 102 3.56 -3.70 -7.09
CA ARG A 102 4.78 -4.19 -7.77
C ARG A 102 4.48 -5.36 -8.69
N LEU A 103 3.63 -6.29 -8.30
CA LEU A 103 3.19 -7.40 -9.14
C LEU A 103 2.47 -6.89 -10.40
N MET A 104 1.56 -5.90 -10.24
CA MET A 104 0.83 -5.28 -11.36
C MET A 104 1.70 -4.43 -12.28
N CYS A 105 2.81 -3.87 -11.76
CA CYS A 105 3.75 -3.07 -12.54
C CYS A 105 4.80 -3.91 -13.29
N HIS A 106 4.87 -5.22 -13.05
CA HIS A 106 5.93 -6.10 -13.54
C HIS A 106 7.33 -5.67 -13.06
N ASP A 107 7.42 -5.21 -11.82
CA ASP A 107 8.72 -4.83 -11.27
C ASP A 107 9.62 -6.06 -11.09
N ASP A 108 10.92 -5.84 -11.22
CA ASP A 108 11.93 -6.83 -10.83
C ASP A 108 12.11 -6.80 -9.30
N PHE A 109 11.79 -7.88 -8.62
CA PHE A 109 11.98 -7.98 -7.17
C PHE A 109 11.92 -9.43 -6.67
N THR A 110 12.28 -9.60 -5.40
CA THR A 110 12.11 -10.86 -4.69
C THR A 110 10.88 -10.80 -3.81
N LEU A 111 9.99 -11.79 -3.96
CA LEU A 111 8.78 -11.98 -3.18
C LEU A 111 8.97 -13.17 -2.23
N LEU A 112 8.68 -12.97 -0.96
CA LEU A 112 8.54 -14.04 0.03
C LEU A 112 7.06 -14.41 0.12
N ALA A 113 6.77 -15.71 0.11
CA ALA A 113 5.42 -16.22 0.33
C ALA A 113 5.44 -17.40 1.30
N THR A 114 4.45 -17.45 2.19
CA THR A 114 4.24 -18.55 3.14
C THR A 114 2.75 -18.87 3.17
N ARG A 115 2.38 -20.14 3.04
CA ARG A 115 0.99 -20.56 3.21
C ARG A 115 0.79 -21.07 4.62
N TYR A 116 -0.24 -20.55 5.28
CA TYR A 116 -0.64 -20.96 6.63
C TYR A 116 -2.13 -20.74 6.83
N ARG A 117 -2.81 -21.74 7.40
CA ARG A 117 -4.28 -21.75 7.56
C ARG A 117 -5.00 -21.49 6.22
N ASN A 118 -4.55 -22.18 5.17
CA ASN A 118 -5.04 -22.07 3.79
C ASN A 118 -4.90 -20.69 3.14
N CYS A 119 -4.41 -19.69 3.83
CA CYS A 119 -4.14 -18.36 3.30
C CYS A 119 -2.66 -18.21 2.89
N ILE A 120 -2.39 -17.57 1.77
CA ILE A 120 -1.03 -17.26 1.30
C ILE A 120 -0.67 -15.83 1.72
N TYR A 121 0.33 -15.73 2.58
CA TYR A 121 0.91 -14.45 3.00
C TYR A 121 2.05 -14.10 2.07
N MET A 122 2.09 -12.83 1.62
CA MET A 122 3.12 -12.37 0.70
C MET A 122 3.80 -11.10 1.22
N LYS A 123 5.12 -11.04 1.10
CA LYS A 123 5.93 -9.89 1.49
C LYS A 123 7.03 -9.65 0.46
N THR A 124 7.21 -8.41 0.05
CA THR A 124 8.35 -8.00 -0.78
C THR A 124 9.62 -8.01 0.05
N LEU A 125 10.68 -8.65 -0.43
CA LEU A 125 12.01 -8.47 0.13
C LEU A 125 12.58 -7.16 -0.43
N SER A 126 12.55 -6.10 0.38
CA SER A 126 13.12 -4.81 0.00
C SER A 126 14.61 -4.80 0.29
N SER A 127 15.42 -4.54 -0.73
CA SER A 127 16.86 -4.27 -0.58
C SER A 127 17.16 -2.78 -0.44
N SER A 128 16.21 -1.89 -0.72
CA SER A 128 16.42 -0.45 -0.72
C SER A 128 16.01 0.17 0.62
N LYS A 129 16.98 0.74 1.32
CA LYS A 129 16.72 1.83 2.25
C LYS A 129 16.20 2.99 1.40
N TYR A 130 14.93 3.37 1.55
CA TYR A 130 14.43 4.59 0.92
C TYR A 130 15.35 5.76 1.34
N PRO A 131 15.73 6.65 0.40
CA PRO A 131 16.43 7.88 0.77
C PRO A 131 15.56 8.62 1.78
N VAL A 132 16.04 8.78 2.99
CA VAL A 132 15.29 9.39 4.11
C VAL A 132 14.76 10.77 3.72
N LYS A 133 15.52 11.54 2.94
CA LYS A 133 15.16 12.86 2.47
C LYS A 133 13.92 12.87 1.57
N GLU A 134 13.84 11.98 0.56
CA GLU A 134 12.67 11.93 -0.34
C GLU A 134 11.38 11.52 0.40
N SER A 135 11.49 10.58 1.33
CA SER A 135 10.36 10.17 2.17
C SER A 135 9.91 11.32 3.07
N SER A 136 10.84 12.02 3.70
CA SER A 136 10.55 13.15 4.57
C SER A 136 9.84 14.29 3.85
N CYS A 137 10.24 14.63 2.62
CA CYS A 137 9.56 15.64 1.81
C CYS A 137 8.07 15.32 1.59
N LEU A 138 7.72 14.05 1.39
CA LEU A 138 6.32 13.65 1.22
C LEU A 138 5.53 13.84 2.53
N PHE A 139 6.12 13.52 3.68
CA PHE A 139 5.48 13.75 4.97
C PHE A 139 5.35 15.24 5.29
N LYS A 140 6.36 16.05 4.94
CA LYS A 140 6.26 17.52 5.08
C LYS A 140 5.14 18.08 4.21
N LEU A 141 5.03 17.64 2.96
CA LEU A 141 3.91 18.03 2.09
C LEU A 141 2.55 17.65 2.70
N ARG A 142 2.46 16.50 3.35
CA ARG A 142 1.22 16.11 4.04
C ARG A 142 0.85 17.08 5.17
N GLN A 143 1.82 17.65 5.89
CA GLN A 143 1.53 18.67 6.90
C GLN A 143 0.94 19.94 6.30
N TYR A 144 1.33 20.31 5.07
CA TYR A 144 0.74 21.48 4.37
C TYR A 144 -0.67 21.18 3.85
N LEU A 145 -0.96 19.94 3.48
CA LEU A 145 -2.16 19.60 2.71
C LEU A 145 -3.24 18.88 3.49
N TYR A 146 -2.97 18.42 4.71
CA TYR A 146 -3.95 17.70 5.51
C TYR A 146 -4.08 18.32 6.89
N VAL A 147 -5.31 18.54 7.29
CA VAL A 147 -5.70 19.13 8.58
C VAL A 147 -6.54 18.13 9.38
N ASP A 148 -6.63 18.30 10.68
CA ASP A 148 -7.36 17.36 11.55
C ASP A 148 -8.87 17.47 11.39
N GLU A 149 -9.41 18.69 11.18
CA GLU A 149 -10.82 18.94 10.90
C GLU A 149 -11.01 19.80 9.64
N PRO A 150 -12.14 19.68 8.92
CA PRO A 150 -12.43 20.53 7.77
C PRO A 150 -12.45 22.01 8.17
N GLY A 151 -11.70 22.82 7.43
CA GLY A 151 -11.59 24.27 7.68
C GLY A 151 -10.44 24.69 8.60
N ASP A 152 -9.74 23.76 9.21
CA ASP A 152 -8.57 24.06 10.02
C ASP A 152 -7.40 24.63 9.20
N VAL A 153 -6.46 25.27 9.89
CA VAL A 153 -5.19 25.71 9.33
C VAL A 153 -4.11 24.66 9.56
N PRO A 154 -3.31 24.31 8.55
CA PRO A 154 -2.26 23.31 8.69
C PRO A 154 -1.21 23.70 9.75
N ASN A 155 -0.87 22.79 10.64
CA ASN A 155 0.22 22.97 11.59
C ASN A 155 1.55 22.51 11.00
N VAL A 156 2.21 23.39 10.26
CA VAL A 156 3.46 23.09 9.55
C VAL A 156 4.72 23.18 10.42
N ASN A 157 4.60 23.71 11.64
CA ASN A 157 5.75 23.92 12.54
C ASN A 157 6.05 22.70 13.44
N THR A 158 5.19 21.70 13.44
CA THR A 158 5.44 20.47 14.21
C THR A 158 6.51 19.61 13.56
N CYS A 159 7.24 18.86 14.39
CA CYS A 159 8.22 17.91 13.89
C CYS A 159 7.55 16.79 13.09
N VAL A 160 8.03 16.55 11.87
CA VAL A 160 7.56 15.42 11.04
C VAL A 160 8.03 14.11 11.64
N ASP A 161 7.10 13.23 11.97
CA ASP A 161 7.38 11.89 12.47
C ASP A 161 7.03 10.83 11.41
N LEU A 162 8.06 10.22 10.83
CA LEU A 162 7.88 9.20 9.80
C LEU A 162 7.29 7.88 10.33
N ASN A 163 7.25 7.69 11.65
CA ASN A 163 6.69 6.48 12.26
C ASN A 163 5.16 6.57 12.44
N LYS A 164 4.58 7.76 12.34
CA LYS A 164 3.14 7.99 12.49
C LYS A 164 2.42 7.83 11.17
N GLN A 165 1.62 6.78 11.03
CA GLN A 165 0.89 6.47 9.79
C GLN A 165 -0.51 5.94 10.10
N ASN A 166 -1.49 6.36 9.32
CA ASN A 166 -2.79 5.70 9.29
C ASN A 166 -2.73 4.55 8.28
N ILE A 167 -3.14 3.37 8.69
CA ILE A 167 -3.10 2.14 7.89
C ILE A 167 -4.51 1.62 7.71
N GLY A 168 -4.98 1.63 6.47
CA GLY A 168 -6.25 1.02 6.09
C GLY A 168 -6.06 -0.47 5.76
N THR A 169 -7.03 -1.28 6.14
CA THR A 169 -7.16 -2.67 5.70
C THR A 169 -8.23 -2.74 4.63
N PHE A 170 -7.90 -3.36 3.51
CA PHE A 170 -8.74 -3.44 2.32
C PHE A 170 -9.04 -4.88 1.96
N THR A 171 -10.25 -5.10 1.46
CA THR A 171 -10.62 -6.34 0.77
C THR A 171 -10.93 -6.05 -0.69
N ALA A 172 -10.63 -7.02 -1.57
CA ALA A 172 -11.00 -6.98 -2.97
C ALA A 172 -11.06 -8.37 -3.55
N LYS A 173 -11.73 -8.53 -4.71
CA LYS A 173 -11.71 -9.77 -5.52
C LYS A 173 -11.02 -9.52 -6.85
N LEU A 174 -10.22 -10.49 -7.29
CA LEU A 174 -9.63 -10.53 -8.63
C LEU A 174 -9.88 -11.91 -9.24
N GLY A 175 -10.85 -12.00 -10.13
CA GLY A 175 -11.34 -13.30 -10.61
C GLY A 175 -11.81 -14.16 -9.42
N LYS A 176 -11.23 -15.34 -9.27
CA LYS A 176 -11.54 -16.26 -8.16
C LYS A 176 -10.86 -15.90 -6.83
N PHE A 177 -9.84 -15.04 -6.84
CA PHE A 177 -9.05 -14.74 -5.66
C PHE A 177 -9.64 -13.63 -4.80
N ARG A 178 -9.69 -13.86 -3.50
CA ARG A 178 -10.09 -12.91 -2.45
C ARG A 178 -8.84 -12.39 -1.76
N LEU A 179 -8.64 -11.09 -1.84
CA LEU A 179 -7.46 -10.40 -1.37
C LEU A 179 -7.78 -9.65 -0.08
N LEU A 180 -6.90 -9.75 0.91
CA LEU A 180 -6.87 -8.93 2.11
C LEU A 180 -5.51 -8.24 2.20
N TYR A 181 -5.49 -6.92 2.20
CA TYR A 181 -4.23 -6.20 2.21
C TYR A 181 -4.30 -4.88 2.95
N THR A 182 -3.14 -4.42 3.40
CA THR A 182 -3.01 -3.14 4.09
C THR A 182 -2.37 -2.10 3.18
N ALA A 183 -2.79 -0.84 3.37
CA ALA A 183 -2.24 0.31 2.68
C ALA A 183 -2.14 1.51 3.62
N GLU A 184 -1.12 2.33 3.47
CA GLU A 184 -1.09 3.63 4.09
C GLU A 184 -2.20 4.51 3.53
N VAL A 185 -2.97 5.14 4.42
CA VAL A 185 -4.02 6.12 4.12
C VAL A 185 -3.46 7.51 4.46
N PHE A 186 -3.37 8.39 3.48
CA PHE A 186 -2.80 9.73 3.67
C PHE A 186 -3.81 10.68 4.27
N GLY A 187 -5.07 10.57 3.83
CA GLY A 187 -6.16 11.40 4.26
C GLY A 187 -7.40 11.21 3.40
N VAL A 188 -8.36 12.10 3.54
CA VAL A 188 -9.66 12.10 2.84
C VAL A 188 -9.92 13.45 2.18
N GLN A 189 -10.81 13.45 1.18
CA GLN A 189 -11.31 14.67 0.51
C GLN A 189 -12.76 14.99 0.95
N ASN A 190 -13.18 14.47 2.08
CA ASN A 190 -14.47 14.81 2.65
C ASN A 190 -14.47 16.28 3.10
N THR A 191 -15.55 16.98 2.85
CA THR A 191 -15.76 18.38 3.27
C THR A 191 -16.42 18.49 4.64
N GLU A 192 -17.05 17.41 5.07
CA GLU A 192 -17.73 17.29 6.36
C GLU A 192 -16.93 16.37 7.29
N PRO A 193 -16.97 16.61 8.60
CA PRO A 193 -16.36 15.72 9.57
C PRO A 193 -16.87 14.28 9.45
N LEU A 194 -15.96 13.33 9.47
CA LEU A 194 -16.28 11.91 9.52
C LEU A 194 -16.64 11.55 10.97
N GLY A 195 -17.62 10.66 11.12
CA GLY A 195 -17.95 10.08 12.41
C GLY A 195 -16.91 9.08 12.92
N ASP A 196 -17.36 8.11 13.73
CA ASP A 196 -16.48 7.08 14.27
C ASP A 196 -15.86 6.20 13.17
N LEU A 197 -14.55 6.28 13.01
CA LEU A 197 -13.78 5.47 12.06
C LEU A 197 -13.75 3.96 12.40
N GLY A 198 -14.33 3.56 13.53
CA GLY A 198 -14.62 2.16 13.83
C GLY A 198 -15.91 1.65 13.20
N ASP A 199 -16.78 2.54 12.73
CA ASP A 199 -18.02 2.17 12.06
C ASP A 199 -17.78 1.88 10.58
N PRO A 200 -18.11 0.65 10.10
CA PRO A 200 -18.01 0.30 8.68
C PRO A 200 -18.80 1.22 7.73
N GLU A 201 -19.92 1.81 8.19
CA GLU A 201 -20.71 2.74 7.37
C GLU A 201 -20.01 4.10 7.20
N VAL A 202 -19.25 4.53 8.19
CA VAL A 202 -18.39 5.72 8.09
C VAL A 202 -17.24 5.45 7.13
N LEU A 203 -16.60 4.26 7.23
CA LEU A 203 -15.51 3.90 6.32
C LEU A 203 -15.93 3.87 4.84
N LYS A 204 -17.17 3.49 4.53
CA LYS A 204 -17.72 3.54 3.16
C LYS A 204 -17.85 4.97 2.61
N LYS A 205 -18.01 5.96 3.49
CA LYS A 205 -18.15 7.38 3.10
C LYS A 205 -16.81 8.08 2.94
N CYS A 206 -15.70 7.44 3.32
CA CYS A 206 -14.35 8.01 3.19
C CYS A 206 -13.96 8.15 1.71
N ARG A 207 -13.82 9.37 1.22
CA ARG A 207 -13.24 9.68 -0.07
C ARG A 207 -11.72 9.77 0.09
N LEU A 208 -11.04 8.63 -0.02
CA LEU A 208 -9.60 8.55 0.24
C LEU A 208 -8.79 9.44 -0.71
N SER A 209 -7.74 10.05 -0.19
CA SER A 209 -6.81 10.91 -0.90
C SER A 209 -5.37 10.46 -0.72
N ALA A 210 -4.53 10.72 -1.75
CA ALA A 210 -3.09 10.46 -1.66
C ALA A 210 -2.33 11.48 -2.53
N VAL A 211 -1.62 12.38 -1.88
CA VAL A 211 -0.78 13.36 -2.58
C VAL A 211 0.50 12.71 -3.13
N ARG A 212 1.00 13.24 -4.25
CA ARG A 212 2.26 12.83 -4.87
C ARG A 212 3.16 14.03 -5.17
N LEU A 213 4.44 13.87 -4.87
CA LEU A 213 5.49 14.79 -5.28
C LEU A 213 6.01 14.43 -6.68
N TYR A 214 6.03 15.40 -7.55
CA TYR A 214 6.44 15.25 -8.94
C TYR A 214 7.67 16.09 -9.26
N PRO A 215 8.86 15.47 -9.46
CA PRO A 215 10.04 16.22 -9.84
C PRO A 215 9.88 16.86 -11.23
N HIS A 216 9.93 18.16 -11.31
CA HIS A 216 9.69 18.93 -12.54
C HIS A 216 10.64 18.52 -13.70
N PHE A 217 11.87 18.17 -13.37
CA PHE A 217 12.92 17.82 -14.36
C PHE A 217 13.23 16.32 -14.48
N ALA A 218 12.34 15.42 -14.03
CA ALA A 218 12.60 13.99 -14.16
C ALA A 218 12.53 13.56 -15.64
N PRO A 219 13.43 12.66 -16.12
CA PRO A 219 13.36 12.09 -17.45
C PRO A 219 12.01 11.41 -17.73
N HIS A 220 11.53 11.48 -18.98
CA HIS A 220 10.21 11.02 -19.39
C HIS A 220 9.92 9.56 -18.98
N TRP A 221 10.87 8.63 -19.19
CA TRP A 221 10.70 7.21 -18.80
C TRP A 221 10.52 7.03 -17.30
N ARG A 222 11.27 7.80 -16.46
CA ARG A 222 11.16 7.76 -14.99
C ARG A 222 9.82 8.32 -14.53
N ARG A 223 9.32 9.34 -15.23
CA ARG A 223 7.98 9.90 -14.98
C ARG A 223 6.90 8.88 -15.25
N ASN A 224 6.92 8.24 -16.40
CA ASN A 224 5.93 7.23 -16.81
C ASN A 224 5.91 6.03 -15.86
N TYR A 225 7.07 5.53 -15.48
CA TYR A 225 7.18 4.43 -14.51
C TYR A 225 6.60 4.81 -13.13
N ARG A 226 6.95 5.99 -12.60
CA ARG A 226 6.40 6.49 -11.33
C ARG A 226 4.88 6.70 -11.44
N MET A 227 4.41 7.28 -12.52
CA MET A 227 2.99 7.51 -12.78
C MET A 227 2.22 6.19 -12.77
N LYS A 228 2.67 5.17 -13.52
CA LYS A 228 2.07 3.82 -13.50
C LYS A 228 1.91 3.30 -12.06
N ARG A 229 2.99 3.35 -11.27
CA ARG A 229 2.96 2.88 -9.87
C ARG A 229 2.00 3.68 -8.99
N TRP A 230 1.94 5.00 -9.15
CA TRP A 230 1.04 5.85 -8.36
C TRP A 230 -0.42 5.59 -8.71
N LEU A 231 -0.75 5.52 -10.00
CA LEU A 231 -2.10 5.23 -10.48
C LEU A 231 -2.57 3.84 -10.06
N ILE A 232 -1.73 2.81 -10.20
CA ILE A 232 -2.05 1.45 -9.71
C ILE A 232 -2.22 1.46 -8.19
N SER A 233 -1.37 2.16 -7.43
CA SER A 233 -1.50 2.25 -5.97
C SER A 233 -2.77 2.99 -5.55
N ALA A 234 -3.18 4.02 -6.30
CA ALA A 234 -4.43 4.74 -6.08
C ALA A 234 -5.64 3.84 -6.39
N TYR A 235 -5.61 3.14 -7.53
CA TYR A 235 -6.64 2.17 -7.92
C TYR A 235 -6.84 1.08 -6.86
N LEU A 236 -5.74 0.50 -6.33
CA LEU A 236 -5.77 -0.50 -5.26
C LEU A 236 -6.30 0.03 -3.90
N ALA A 237 -6.47 1.32 -3.74
CA ALA A 237 -7.04 1.93 -2.54
C ALA A 237 -8.40 2.60 -2.79
N GLY A 238 -8.94 2.51 -4.01
CA GLY A 238 -10.18 3.18 -4.38
C GLY A 238 -10.10 4.71 -4.37
N ILE A 239 -8.89 5.27 -4.53
CA ILE A 239 -8.68 6.71 -4.61
C ILE A 239 -9.13 7.20 -5.98
N GLU A 240 -10.07 8.14 -5.99
CA GLU A 240 -10.61 8.71 -7.23
C GLU A 240 -9.84 9.94 -7.69
N GLU A 241 -9.37 10.74 -6.74
CA GLU A 241 -8.66 11.99 -6.99
C GLU A 241 -7.33 12.01 -6.26
N MET A 242 -6.28 12.41 -6.94
CA MET A 242 -4.92 12.43 -6.43
C MET A 242 -4.28 13.80 -6.64
N PRO A 243 -4.07 14.59 -5.58
CA PRO A 243 -3.31 15.83 -5.66
C PRO A 243 -1.86 15.59 -6.08
N PHE A 244 -1.37 16.44 -6.99
CA PHE A 244 -0.11 16.27 -7.68
C PHE A 244 0.71 17.54 -7.57
N ALA A 245 1.79 17.50 -6.79
CA ALA A 245 2.59 18.64 -6.42
C ALA A 245 3.92 18.68 -7.20
N PRO A 246 4.11 19.63 -8.15
CA PRO A 246 5.37 19.79 -8.87
C PRO A 246 6.46 20.30 -7.93
N THR A 247 7.67 19.71 -8.00
CA THR A 247 8.79 20.10 -7.14
C THR A 247 10.02 20.52 -7.93
N LYS A 248 10.69 21.57 -7.43
CA LYS A 248 11.98 22.04 -7.92
C LYS A 248 12.84 22.48 -6.73
N GLY A 249 14.04 21.92 -6.60
CA GLY A 249 14.99 22.31 -5.56
C GLY A 249 14.51 22.12 -4.11
N GLY A 250 13.59 21.17 -3.87
CA GLY A 250 13.00 20.93 -2.54
C GLY A 250 11.76 21.78 -2.24
N MET A 251 11.37 22.66 -3.16
CA MET A 251 10.18 23.50 -3.05
C MET A 251 9.04 22.90 -3.88
N VAL A 252 7.81 22.99 -3.40
CA VAL A 252 6.61 22.76 -4.20
C VAL A 252 6.17 24.06 -4.83
N LEU A 253 6.01 24.02 -6.16
CA LEU A 253 5.53 25.13 -6.95
C LEU A 253 4.02 25.00 -7.18
N LYS A 254 3.35 26.12 -7.43
CA LYS A 254 1.96 26.09 -7.89
C LYS A 254 1.87 25.93 -9.41
N PRO A 255 0.73 25.43 -9.92
CA PRO A 255 -0.40 24.92 -9.16
C PRO A 255 -0.17 23.50 -8.67
N ILE A 256 -0.83 23.12 -7.56
CA ILE A 256 -1.07 21.71 -7.24
C ILE A 256 -2.27 21.28 -8.07
N SER A 257 -2.05 20.39 -9.03
CA SER A 257 -3.12 19.85 -9.86
C SER A 257 -3.75 18.62 -9.19
N VAL A 258 -5.05 18.41 -9.42
CA VAL A 258 -5.74 17.22 -8.96
C VAL A 258 -6.01 16.32 -10.17
N LEU A 259 -5.44 15.10 -10.15
CA LEU A 259 -5.66 14.11 -11.19
C LEU A 259 -6.88 13.27 -10.85
N ASN A 260 -7.85 13.17 -11.77
CA ASN A 260 -8.81 12.09 -11.73
C ASN A 260 -8.14 10.78 -12.14
N VAL A 261 -8.07 9.82 -11.20
CA VAL A 261 -7.29 8.58 -11.36
C VAL A 261 -7.81 7.74 -12.53
N ARG A 262 -9.13 7.65 -12.71
CA ARG A 262 -9.74 6.85 -13.81
C ARG A 262 -9.41 7.45 -15.18
N SER A 263 -9.51 8.76 -15.32
CA SER A 263 -9.16 9.47 -16.56
C SER A 263 -7.68 9.37 -16.83
N ALA A 264 -6.84 9.63 -15.82
CA ALA A 264 -5.41 9.55 -15.96
C ALA A 264 -4.90 8.15 -16.35
N ILE A 265 -5.56 7.06 -15.89
CA ILE A 265 -5.26 5.69 -16.31
C ILE A 265 -5.57 5.48 -17.80
N LYS A 266 -6.71 6.02 -18.30
CA LYS A 266 -7.08 5.88 -19.71
C LYS A 266 -6.12 6.58 -20.68
N GLU A 267 -5.46 7.64 -20.23
CA GLU A 267 -4.48 8.41 -20.99
C GLU A 267 -3.09 7.75 -21.06
N GLN A 268 -2.88 6.66 -20.31
CA GLN A 268 -1.58 5.98 -20.30
C GLN A 268 -1.41 5.04 -21.50
N SER A 269 -0.14 4.76 -21.82
CA SER A 269 0.24 3.78 -22.86
C SER A 269 0.17 2.32 -22.38
N TRP A 270 -0.24 2.05 -21.15
CA TRP A 270 -0.41 0.72 -20.57
C TRP A 270 -1.87 0.45 -20.19
N SER A 271 -2.26 -0.80 -20.14
CA SER A 271 -3.63 -1.20 -19.78
C SER A 271 -3.73 -1.62 -18.32
N LEU A 272 -4.74 -1.08 -17.60
CA LEU A 272 -5.08 -1.54 -16.26
C LEU A 272 -5.59 -2.98 -16.28
N SER A 273 -6.35 -3.36 -17.31
CA SER A 273 -6.85 -4.72 -17.47
C SER A 273 -5.70 -5.73 -17.61
N GLU A 274 -4.69 -5.43 -18.44
CA GLU A 274 -3.49 -6.26 -18.55
C GLU A 274 -2.72 -6.36 -17.24
N SER A 275 -2.60 -5.26 -16.49
CA SER A 275 -1.96 -5.26 -15.17
C SER A 275 -2.72 -6.12 -14.16
N CYS A 276 -4.07 -6.12 -14.19
CA CYS A 276 -4.91 -7.00 -13.39
C CYS A 276 -4.80 -8.47 -13.82
N GLN A 277 -4.77 -8.73 -15.12
CA GLN A 277 -4.58 -10.06 -15.69
C GLN A 277 -3.23 -10.65 -15.25
N THR A 278 -2.16 -9.86 -15.34
CA THR A 278 -0.83 -10.26 -14.86
C THR A 278 -0.84 -10.60 -13.39
N LEU A 279 -1.46 -9.75 -12.55
CA LEU A 279 -1.60 -10.06 -11.13
C LEU A 279 -2.32 -11.40 -10.95
N HIS A 280 -3.44 -11.63 -11.64
CA HIS A 280 -4.20 -12.88 -11.54
C HIS A 280 -3.35 -14.10 -11.95
N MET A 281 -2.59 -14.01 -13.04
CA MET A 281 -1.69 -15.07 -13.49
C MET A 281 -0.61 -15.38 -12.45
N LEU A 282 0.05 -14.35 -11.91
CA LEU A 282 1.08 -14.51 -10.88
C LEU A 282 0.51 -15.15 -9.60
N LEU A 283 -0.66 -14.72 -9.14
CA LEU A 283 -1.34 -15.32 -7.99
C LEU A 283 -1.71 -16.80 -8.25
N THR A 284 -2.11 -17.13 -9.47
CA THR A 284 -2.40 -18.51 -9.89
C THR A 284 -1.14 -19.38 -9.80
N GLU A 285 -0.03 -18.92 -10.33
CA GLU A 285 1.24 -19.68 -10.31
C GLU A 285 1.81 -19.82 -8.88
N ILE A 286 1.70 -18.78 -8.05
CA ILE A 286 2.05 -18.85 -6.63
C ILE A 286 1.19 -19.91 -5.91
N THR A 287 -0.12 -19.92 -6.15
CA THR A 287 -1.03 -20.92 -5.56
C THR A 287 -0.65 -22.34 -5.98
N LYS A 288 -0.37 -22.58 -7.27
CA LYS A 288 0.07 -23.90 -7.77
C LYS A 288 1.36 -24.37 -7.10
N ALA A 289 2.34 -23.45 -6.97
CA ALA A 289 3.62 -23.78 -6.35
C ALA A 289 3.48 -24.19 -4.87
N MET A 290 2.43 -23.71 -4.19
CA MET A 290 2.24 -23.87 -2.75
C MET A 290 1.08 -24.81 -2.37
N VAL A 291 0.48 -25.51 -3.34
CA VAL A 291 -0.76 -26.28 -3.13
C VAL A 291 -0.67 -27.33 -2.00
N ASN A 292 0.47 -28.00 -1.87
CA ASN A 292 0.67 -29.12 -0.92
C ASN A 292 1.40 -28.66 0.37
N ILE A 293 1.53 -27.37 0.63
CA ILE A 293 2.25 -26.87 1.79
C ILE A 293 1.33 -25.90 2.54
N ASP A 294 1.06 -26.23 3.81
CA ASP A 294 0.38 -25.35 4.77
C ASP A 294 1.16 -25.33 6.08
N CYS A 295 2.25 -24.56 6.10
CA CYS A 295 3.20 -24.53 7.22
C CYS A 295 3.75 -23.12 7.41
N PRO A 296 3.64 -22.50 8.61
CA PRO A 296 4.07 -21.15 8.87
C PRO A 296 5.59 -20.96 8.77
N HIS A 297 6.36 -22.04 8.82
CA HIS A 297 7.81 -22.04 8.79
C HIS A 297 8.40 -22.42 7.42
N THR A 298 7.57 -22.69 6.41
CA THR A 298 8.04 -22.95 5.06
C THR A 298 7.89 -21.68 4.22
N THR A 299 9.00 -21.11 3.75
CA THR A 299 9.02 -19.89 2.95
C THR A 299 9.40 -20.20 1.51
N PHE A 300 8.57 -19.74 0.58
CA PHE A 300 8.90 -19.70 -0.84
C PHE A 300 9.50 -18.36 -1.18
N ILE A 301 10.60 -18.38 -1.92
CA ILE A 301 11.31 -17.18 -2.38
C ILE A 301 11.16 -17.13 -3.89
N PHE A 302 10.26 -16.28 -4.37
CA PHE A 302 10.04 -16.04 -5.80
C PHE A 302 10.93 -14.88 -6.25
N ASN A 303 11.69 -15.10 -7.31
CA ASN A 303 12.42 -14.03 -7.99
C ASN A 303 11.68 -13.70 -9.27
N LEU A 304 11.13 -12.51 -9.32
CA LEU A 304 10.45 -11.96 -10.47
C LEU A 304 11.47 -11.13 -11.28
N ARG A 305 11.65 -11.48 -12.55
CA ARG A 305 12.57 -10.80 -13.47
C ARG A 305 11.93 -10.77 -14.86
N ALA A 306 11.55 -9.58 -15.31
CA ALA A 306 10.84 -9.42 -16.58
C ALA A 306 9.68 -10.43 -16.71
N ASN A 307 9.75 -11.38 -17.65
CA ASN A 307 8.72 -12.41 -17.89
C ASN A 307 9.06 -13.77 -17.25
N LEU A 308 10.13 -13.84 -16.46
CA LEU A 308 10.58 -15.08 -15.84
C LEU A 308 10.33 -15.04 -14.33
N VAL A 309 9.62 -16.05 -13.84
CA VAL A 309 9.43 -16.28 -12.42
C VAL A 309 10.15 -17.56 -12.02
N THR A 310 11.17 -17.42 -11.18
CA THR A 310 11.85 -18.58 -10.57
C THR A 310 11.55 -18.63 -9.09
N TYR A 311 11.53 -19.81 -8.51
CA TYR A 311 11.37 -19.92 -7.07
C TYR A 311 12.20 -21.03 -6.44
N LYS A 312 12.52 -20.82 -5.16
CA LYS A 312 13.08 -21.85 -4.28
C LYS A 312 12.26 -21.92 -2.99
N ARG A 313 12.30 -23.08 -2.35
CA ARG A 313 11.62 -23.35 -1.10
C ARG A 313 12.66 -23.51 0.01
N VAL A 314 12.37 -22.88 1.15
CA VAL A 314 13.16 -22.99 2.38
C VAL A 314 12.26 -23.59 3.45
N TYR A 315 12.63 -24.74 3.93
CA TYR A 315 11.91 -25.44 5.00
C TYR A 315 12.42 -25.02 6.38
N GLY A 316 11.52 -25.04 7.34
CA GLY A 316 11.83 -24.68 8.71
C GLY A 316 11.99 -23.17 8.93
N LYS A 317 12.18 -22.79 10.19
CA LYS A 317 12.38 -21.40 10.58
C LYS A 317 13.76 -20.89 10.09
N SER A 318 13.77 -19.79 9.39
CA SER A 318 14.98 -19.19 8.81
C SER A 318 14.92 -17.67 8.88
N GLU A 319 16.01 -17.00 8.52
CA GLU A 319 16.04 -15.53 8.39
C GLU A 319 15.06 -14.96 7.35
N LYS A 320 14.55 -15.81 6.46
CA LYS A 320 13.53 -15.46 5.46
C LYS A 320 12.12 -15.68 5.97
N SER A 321 11.94 -16.33 7.12
CA SER A 321 10.62 -16.48 7.76
C SER A 321 10.13 -15.12 8.21
N PHE A 322 8.94 -14.73 7.76
CA PHE A 322 8.39 -13.39 8.03
C PHE A 322 7.05 -13.43 8.78
N LEU A 323 6.41 -14.59 8.93
CA LEU A 323 5.31 -14.75 9.87
C LEU A 323 5.90 -14.67 11.28
N VAL A 324 5.50 -13.64 12.04
CA VAL A 324 6.04 -13.42 13.39
C VAL A 324 5.51 -14.47 14.37
N ASP A 325 6.35 -14.94 15.29
CA ASP A 325 6.00 -16.01 16.24
C ASP A 325 4.72 -15.72 17.03
N ARG A 326 4.51 -14.47 17.45
CA ARG A 326 3.29 -14.06 18.15
C ARG A 326 2.04 -14.34 17.32
N TYR A 327 2.08 -14.05 16.02
CA TYR A 327 0.97 -14.29 15.11
C TYR A 327 0.71 -15.78 14.89
N VAL A 328 1.77 -16.57 14.69
CA VAL A 328 1.68 -18.02 14.53
C VAL A 328 1.10 -18.66 15.78
N LYS A 329 1.60 -18.32 16.97
CA LYS A 329 1.08 -18.79 18.26
C LYS A 329 -0.39 -18.42 18.48
N PHE A 330 -0.77 -17.18 18.12
CA PHE A 330 -2.15 -16.72 18.22
C PHE A 330 -3.08 -17.61 17.37
N LEU A 331 -2.77 -17.84 16.10
CA LEU A 331 -3.61 -18.67 15.23
C LEU A 331 -3.59 -20.15 15.61
N SER A 332 -2.50 -20.66 16.17
CA SER A 332 -2.44 -22.05 16.66
C SER A 332 -3.28 -22.28 17.93
N GLY A 333 -3.44 -21.26 18.76
CA GLY A 333 -4.23 -21.33 19.99
C GLY A 333 -5.74 -21.13 19.81
N LEU A 334 -6.22 -21.02 18.57
CA LEU A 334 -7.64 -20.86 18.23
C LEU A 334 -8.32 -22.19 17.83
N GLU A 335 -7.67 -23.32 18.05
CA GLU A 335 -8.17 -24.66 17.78
C GLU A 335 -9.17 -25.17 18.84
#